data_6e61ba388b40c0c862075b649cab3cb5
#
_entry.id   6e61ba388b40c0c862075b649cab3cb5
#
_cell.length_a   1.000
_cell.length_b   1.000
_cell.length_c   1.000
_cell.angle_alpha   90.00
_cell.angle_beta   90.00
_cell.angle_gamma   90.00
#
_symmetry.space_group_name_H-M   'P 1'
#
loop_
_entity.id
_entity.type
_entity.pdbx_description
1 polymer ?
#
loop_
_entity_poly.entity_id
_entity_poly.type
_entity_poly.pdbx_seq_one_letter_code
_entity_poly.pdbx_strand_id
1 'polypeptide(L)'
;MAYNLKQTLNKEERLSPGHRMCAGCGATIAVRNVLRGLHKEDEAVITCATGCLEVSSFMYPYTAWKDSFIHNAFENAGATCSGVEAAYRALKKKGKVKNTHKFITFGGDGGTYDIGFQSLSGAMERNHDMVYVCYDNGAYMNTGIQRSSATPMYADTTTTPVGSESDGKAQNRKDLTQVIAAHNIPYVAQTTFVQNFKDLHTKSEKAIYTEGAAFLNVMAPCPRGWRYNTPDILEICQLAVDTCFWPLFEVIDGKWIVNYVPKKKLPIEDFLRPQGRFKHLFKPGKEELIARIQAEVDRKWEELLSKAK
;
A
#
# COMPACT_ATOMS: atom_id res chain seq x y z
N MET A 1 -11.38 1.89 18.92
CA MET A 1 -12.08 3.14 19.36
C MET A 1 -12.69 3.85 18.16
N ALA A 2 -13.72 4.69 18.32
CA ALA A 2 -14.24 5.47 17.21
C ALA A 2 -13.18 6.47 16.72
N TYR A 3 -13.00 6.59 15.40
CA TYR A 3 -12.05 7.52 14.80
C TYR A 3 -12.33 8.97 15.20
N ASN A 4 -11.30 9.67 15.65
CA ASN A 4 -11.35 11.08 15.99
C ASN A 4 -10.12 11.79 15.36
N LEU A 5 -10.37 12.62 14.35
CA LEU A 5 -9.32 13.31 13.60
C LEU A 5 -8.41 14.15 14.52
N LYS A 6 -8.97 14.92 15.46
CA LYS A 6 -8.20 15.77 16.38
C LYS A 6 -7.27 14.95 17.27
N GLN A 7 -7.75 13.83 17.81
CA GLN A 7 -6.92 12.93 18.62
C GLN A 7 -5.83 12.27 17.77
N THR A 8 -6.16 11.87 16.55
CA THR A 8 -5.20 11.23 15.62
C THR A 8 -4.09 12.19 15.20
N LEU A 9 -4.43 13.46 14.93
CA LEU A 9 -3.45 14.49 14.57
C LEU A 9 -2.51 14.85 15.73
N ASN A 10 -2.94 14.67 16.97
CA ASN A 10 -2.14 14.92 18.17
C ASN A 10 -1.26 13.76 18.60
N LYS A 11 -1.33 12.60 17.91
CA LYS A 11 -0.42 11.47 18.18
C LYS A 11 1.02 11.86 17.81
N GLU A 12 1.97 11.29 18.53
CA GLU A 12 3.39 11.50 18.27
C GLU A 12 3.79 11.01 16.86
N GLU A 13 4.61 11.81 16.17
CA GLU A 13 5.19 11.42 14.89
C GLU A 13 6.32 10.41 15.10
N ARG A 14 6.18 9.22 14.49
CA ARG A 14 7.17 8.14 14.58
C ARG A 14 8.11 8.08 13.37
N LEU A 15 7.78 8.82 12.30
CA LEU A 15 8.69 9.13 11.21
C LEU A 15 9.04 10.62 11.29
N SER A 16 10.26 10.94 11.71
CA SER A 16 10.72 12.31 11.93
C SER A 16 10.83 13.10 10.62
N PRO A 17 10.62 14.41 10.64
CA PRO A 17 11.03 15.26 9.54
C PRO A 17 12.55 15.14 9.33
N GLY A 18 13.02 15.36 8.09
CA GLY A 18 14.43 15.15 7.73
C GLY A 18 14.67 13.91 6.87
N HIS A 19 13.64 13.09 6.64
CA HIS A 19 13.68 12.11 5.55
C HIS A 19 13.82 12.82 4.19
N ARG A 20 14.40 12.15 3.20
CA ARG A 20 14.66 12.71 1.86
C ARG A 20 13.61 12.30 0.82
N MET A 21 12.38 12.03 1.24
CA MET A 21 11.27 11.72 0.33
C MET A 21 10.84 12.97 -0.44
N CYS A 22 10.29 12.76 -1.64
CA CYS A 22 9.76 13.84 -2.47
C CYS A 22 8.63 14.59 -1.77
N ALA A 23 8.47 15.88 -2.07
CA ALA A 23 7.30 16.64 -1.65
C ALA A 23 6.02 15.97 -2.21
N GLY A 24 5.00 15.80 -1.37
CA GLY A 24 3.74 15.14 -1.72
C GLY A 24 3.86 13.65 -2.01
N CYS A 25 4.92 12.99 -1.53
CA CYS A 25 5.09 11.55 -1.71
C CYS A 25 4.01 10.76 -0.95
N GLY A 26 3.21 9.96 -1.67
CA GLY A 26 2.17 9.11 -1.08
C GLY A 26 2.72 8.08 -0.10
N ALA A 27 3.93 7.52 -0.33
CA ALA A 27 4.54 6.57 0.59
C ALA A 27 4.78 7.20 1.99
N THR A 28 5.25 8.45 2.05
CA THR A 28 5.45 9.16 3.32
C THR A 28 4.14 9.40 4.05
N ILE A 29 3.10 9.79 3.31
CA ILE A 29 1.76 10.00 3.87
C ILE A 29 1.23 8.69 4.43
N ALA A 30 1.35 7.58 3.68
CA ALA A 30 0.92 6.26 4.10
C ALA A 30 1.60 5.83 5.41
N VAL A 31 2.93 5.85 5.44
CA VAL A 31 3.72 5.41 6.60
C VAL A 31 3.38 6.18 7.86
N ARG A 32 3.36 7.52 7.80
CA ARG A 32 3.01 8.37 8.95
C ARG A 32 1.62 8.05 9.49
N ASN A 33 0.66 7.83 8.60
CA ASN A 33 -0.70 7.53 9.01
C ASN A 33 -0.88 6.10 9.52
N VAL A 34 -0.17 5.13 8.97
CA VAL A 34 -0.13 3.76 9.51
C VAL A 34 0.46 3.74 10.91
N LEU A 35 1.61 4.39 11.12
CA LEU A 35 2.27 4.45 12.43
C LEU A 35 1.43 5.17 13.50
N ARG A 36 0.53 6.07 13.11
CA ARG A 36 -0.47 6.66 14.02
C ARG A 36 -1.53 5.66 14.48
N GLY A 37 -1.61 4.48 13.88
CA GLY A 37 -2.40 3.35 14.40
C GLY A 37 -1.85 2.78 15.71
N LEU A 38 -0.54 2.97 16.01
CA LEU A 38 0.06 2.51 17.26
C LEU A 38 -0.46 3.29 18.48
N HIS A 39 -0.65 2.60 19.60
CA HIS A 39 -0.88 3.23 20.90
C HIS A 39 0.43 3.82 21.42
N LYS A 40 0.31 4.78 22.36
CA LYS A 40 1.45 5.57 22.83
C LYS A 40 2.49 4.72 23.57
N GLU A 41 2.02 3.72 24.31
CA GLU A 41 2.80 2.82 25.14
C GLU A 41 3.51 1.70 24.36
N ASP A 42 3.12 1.45 23.12
CA ASP A 42 3.68 0.35 22.32
C ASP A 42 4.93 0.80 21.57
N GLU A 43 5.91 -0.08 21.55
CA GLU A 43 7.12 0.02 20.74
C GLU A 43 6.93 -0.78 19.45
N ALA A 44 7.51 -0.31 18.35
CA ALA A 44 7.48 -1.02 17.09
C ALA A 44 8.87 -1.47 16.64
N VAL A 45 8.91 -2.60 15.96
CA VAL A 45 10.06 -3.03 15.16
C VAL A 45 9.65 -2.97 13.70
N ILE A 46 10.33 -2.12 12.95
CA ILE A 46 10.04 -1.84 11.56
C ILE A 46 11.03 -2.59 10.68
N THR A 47 10.55 -3.40 9.76
CA THR A 47 11.35 -3.91 8.65
C THR A 47 10.91 -3.21 7.37
N CYS A 48 11.84 -2.80 6.53
CA CYS A 48 11.52 -2.06 5.32
C CYS A 48 12.27 -2.63 4.13
N ALA A 49 11.52 -3.02 3.10
CA ALA A 49 12.09 -3.45 1.83
C ALA A 49 12.74 -2.27 1.09
N THR A 50 13.82 -2.53 0.37
CA THR A 50 14.47 -1.55 -0.49
C THR A 50 13.46 -0.84 -1.39
N GLY A 51 13.57 0.47 -1.47
CA GLY A 51 12.68 1.33 -2.26
C GLY A 51 12.83 2.79 -1.85
N CYS A 52 11.97 3.66 -2.39
CA CYS A 52 12.02 5.09 -2.07
C CYS A 52 11.98 5.35 -0.56
N LEU A 53 11.10 4.66 0.16
CA LEU A 53 10.92 4.85 1.60
C LEU A 53 12.20 4.50 2.36
N GLU A 54 12.74 3.34 2.08
CA GLU A 54 13.91 2.82 2.76
C GLU A 54 15.14 3.72 2.52
N VAL A 55 15.55 3.92 1.26
CA VAL A 55 16.78 4.70 0.92
C VAL A 55 16.69 6.17 1.32
N SER A 56 15.51 6.72 1.52
CA SER A 56 15.29 8.13 1.86
C SER A 56 15.12 8.38 3.36
N SER A 57 15.01 7.35 4.19
CA SER A 57 14.66 7.47 5.61
C SER A 57 15.74 6.98 6.57
N PHE A 58 16.76 6.25 6.10
CA PHE A 58 17.83 5.70 6.95
C PHE A 58 19.21 6.21 6.54
N MET A 59 19.62 7.25 6.34
CA MET A 59 20.96 7.71 5.91
C MET A 59 21.97 7.59 7.04
N TYR A 60 22.75 6.50 7.07
CA TYR A 60 23.78 6.30 8.09
C TYR A 60 24.72 7.52 8.23
N PRO A 61 25.01 7.97 9.48
CA PRO A 61 24.61 7.42 10.77
C PRO A 61 23.24 7.90 11.28
N TYR A 62 22.46 8.60 10.47
CA TYR A 62 21.18 9.17 10.85
C TYR A 62 20.02 8.29 10.36
N THR A 63 18.90 8.36 11.08
CA THR A 63 17.64 7.74 10.68
C THR A 63 16.47 8.69 10.95
N ALA A 64 15.43 8.62 10.12
CA ALA A 64 14.18 9.33 10.37
C ALA A 64 13.21 8.54 11.27
N TRP A 65 13.49 7.27 11.53
CA TRP A 65 12.64 6.40 12.32
C TRP A 65 12.87 6.60 13.82
N LYS A 66 11.82 6.71 14.58
CA LYS A 66 11.86 6.74 16.05
C LYS A 66 11.79 5.35 16.67
N ASP A 67 11.20 4.40 15.96
CA ASP A 67 11.14 2.99 16.33
C ASP A 67 12.38 2.24 15.84
N SER A 68 12.58 1.02 16.34
CA SER A 68 13.62 0.13 15.85
C SER A 68 13.44 -0.15 14.37
N PHE A 69 14.47 0.05 13.56
CA PHE A 69 14.40 -0.05 12.11
C PHE A 69 15.43 -1.04 11.56
N ILE A 70 14.99 -1.92 10.69
CA ILE A 70 15.82 -2.91 10.01
C ILE A 70 15.71 -2.70 8.50
N HIS A 71 16.84 -2.34 7.89
CA HIS A 71 16.98 -2.28 6.44
C HIS A 71 16.96 -3.68 5.82
N ASN A 72 16.27 -3.84 4.71
CA ASN A 72 16.14 -5.09 3.97
C ASN A 72 16.32 -4.86 2.46
N ALA A 73 16.75 -5.91 1.75
CA ALA A 73 16.66 -5.92 0.29
C ALA A 73 15.19 -5.97 -0.15
N PHE A 74 14.95 -5.86 -1.46
CA PHE A 74 13.58 -5.80 -2.02
C PHE A 74 12.71 -6.98 -1.61
N GLU A 75 13.32 -8.19 -1.52
CA GLU A 75 12.62 -9.47 -1.46
C GLU A 75 12.40 -10.00 -0.04
N ASN A 76 13.21 -9.58 0.94
CA ASN A 76 13.30 -10.34 2.20
C ASN A 76 12.70 -9.68 3.44
N ALA A 77 12.04 -8.51 3.31
CA ALA A 77 11.51 -7.80 4.47
C ALA A 77 10.48 -8.64 5.26
N GLY A 78 9.60 -9.36 4.58
CA GLY A 78 8.63 -10.26 5.22
C GLY A 78 9.30 -11.42 5.97
N ALA A 79 10.34 -12.03 5.38
CA ALA A 79 11.09 -13.11 6.00
C ALA A 79 11.88 -12.61 7.23
N THR A 80 12.49 -11.42 7.14
CA THR A 80 13.20 -10.81 8.27
C THR A 80 12.24 -10.52 9.42
N CYS A 81 11.07 -9.90 9.13
CA CYS A 81 10.06 -9.63 10.14
C CYS A 81 9.57 -10.92 10.83
N SER A 82 9.34 -11.99 10.07
CA SER A 82 8.98 -13.31 10.61
C SER A 82 10.03 -13.83 11.59
N GLY A 83 11.32 -13.68 11.25
CA GLY A 83 12.43 -14.09 12.13
C GLY A 83 12.50 -13.26 13.41
N VAL A 84 12.32 -11.94 13.30
CA VAL A 84 12.32 -11.01 14.46
C VAL A 84 11.14 -11.28 15.38
N GLU A 85 9.94 -11.46 14.84
CA GLU A 85 8.73 -11.82 15.60
C GLU A 85 8.93 -13.16 16.35
N ALA A 86 9.42 -14.18 15.65
CA ALA A 86 9.69 -15.48 16.26
C ALA A 86 10.73 -15.40 17.39
N ALA A 87 11.80 -14.63 17.21
CA ALA A 87 12.81 -14.39 18.25
C ALA A 87 12.22 -13.64 19.45
N TYR A 88 11.42 -12.59 19.21
CA TYR A 88 10.71 -11.84 20.26
C TYR A 88 9.82 -12.76 21.08
N ARG A 89 8.98 -13.56 20.44
CA ARG A 89 8.08 -14.52 21.09
C ARG A 89 8.86 -15.52 21.97
N ALA A 90 9.99 -16.02 21.49
CA ALA A 90 10.86 -16.91 22.24
C ALA A 90 11.52 -16.21 23.43
N LEU A 91 11.99 -14.97 23.29
CA LEU A 91 12.58 -14.16 24.35
C LEU A 91 11.54 -13.75 25.40
N LYS A 92 10.33 -13.40 24.98
CA LYS A 92 9.22 -13.08 25.88
C LYS A 92 8.83 -14.29 26.73
N LYS A 93 8.72 -15.48 26.11
CA LYS A 93 8.48 -16.75 26.84
C LYS A 93 9.58 -17.06 27.89
N LYS A 94 10.82 -16.66 27.63
CA LYS A 94 11.95 -16.81 28.57
C LYS A 94 12.04 -15.68 29.60
N GLY A 95 11.11 -14.74 29.63
CA GLY A 95 11.10 -13.58 30.52
C GLY A 95 12.23 -12.55 30.28
N LYS A 96 12.90 -12.62 29.11
CA LYS A 96 14.01 -11.72 28.75
C LYS A 96 13.55 -10.39 28.16
N VAL A 97 12.35 -10.33 27.63
CA VAL A 97 11.71 -9.12 27.12
C VAL A 97 10.38 -8.93 27.85
N LYS A 98 10.19 -7.74 28.41
CA LYS A 98 8.98 -7.40 29.19
C LYS A 98 8.00 -6.54 28.39
N ASN A 99 8.51 -5.61 27.58
CA ASN A 99 7.69 -4.66 26.80
C ASN A 99 6.93 -5.38 25.70
N THR A 100 5.81 -4.77 25.31
CA THR A 100 5.05 -5.21 24.14
C THR A 100 5.60 -4.53 22.89
N HIS A 101 5.92 -5.33 21.88
CA HIS A 101 6.41 -4.84 20.59
C HIS A 101 5.42 -5.23 19.51
N LYS A 102 5.21 -4.33 18.54
CA LYS A 102 4.45 -4.55 17.31
C LYS A 102 5.41 -4.66 16.14
N PHE A 103 5.15 -5.59 15.24
CA PHE A 103 6.01 -5.89 14.10
C PHE A 103 5.37 -5.38 12.82
N ILE A 104 6.01 -4.41 12.16
CA ILE A 104 5.46 -3.74 10.98
C ILE A 104 6.47 -3.80 9.85
N THR A 105 6.06 -4.38 8.73
CA THR A 105 6.86 -4.40 7.50
C THR A 105 6.31 -3.38 6.52
N PHE A 106 7.18 -2.58 5.93
CA PHE A 106 6.84 -1.72 4.79
C PHE A 106 7.54 -2.21 3.53
N GLY A 107 6.76 -2.33 2.44
CA GLY A 107 7.27 -2.65 1.11
C GLY A 107 6.59 -1.82 0.03
N GLY A 108 7.34 -1.41 -1.00
CA GLY A 108 6.76 -0.89 -2.23
C GLY A 108 6.13 -2.01 -3.05
N ASP A 109 5.31 -1.64 -4.03
CA ASP A 109 4.61 -2.62 -4.86
C ASP A 109 5.55 -3.58 -5.61
N GLY A 110 6.66 -3.09 -6.16
CA GLY A 110 7.64 -3.96 -6.83
C GLY A 110 8.21 -5.03 -5.90
N GLY A 111 8.63 -4.64 -4.69
CA GLY A 111 9.12 -5.58 -3.67
C GLY A 111 8.03 -6.52 -3.16
N THR A 112 6.78 -6.08 -3.13
CA THR A 112 5.67 -6.83 -2.53
C THR A 112 4.95 -7.75 -3.53
N TYR A 113 4.63 -7.24 -4.72
CA TYR A 113 3.86 -7.96 -5.75
C TYR A 113 4.71 -8.94 -6.55
N ASP A 114 6.00 -8.66 -6.66
CA ASP A 114 6.93 -9.36 -7.54
C ASP A 114 8.00 -10.09 -6.72
N ILE A 115 9.19 -9.50 -6.58
CA ILE A 115 10.38 -10.20 -6.08
C ILE A 115 10.26 -10.68 -4.62
N GLY A 116 9.53 -9.97 -3.76
CA GLY A 116 9.34 -10.33 -2.34
C GLY A 116 8.06 -11.10 -2.06
N PHE A 117 7.26 -11.44 -3.09
CA PHE A 117 6.00 -12.13 -2.89
C PHE A 117 6.15 -13.49 -2.18
N GLN A 118 7.21 -14.25 -2.47
CA GLN A 118 7.49 -15.52 -1.80
C GLN A 118 7.69 -15.33 -0.29
N SER A 119 8.49 -14.33 0.10
CA SER A 119 8.73 -14.01 1.52
C SER A 119 7.45 -13.59 2.24
N LEU A 120 6.64 -12.76 1.59
CA LEU A 120 5.34 -12.32 2.09
C LEU A 120 4.39 -13.50 2.23
N SER A 121 4.20 -14.29 1.17
CA SER A 121 3.31 -15.45 1.17
C SER A 121 3.67 -16.44 2.28
N GLY A 122 4.95 -16.74 2.47
CA GLY A 122 5.40 -17.62 3.53
C GLY A 122 5.21 -17.04 4.95
N ALA A 123 5.32 -15.71 5.13
CA ALA A 123 5.03 -15.08 6.41
C ALA A 123 3.53 -15.14 6.75
N MET A 124 2.68 -14.91 5.75
CA MET A 124 1.22 -15.00 5.89
C MET A 124 0.76 -16.43 6.17
N GLU A 125 1.29 -17.42 5.43
CA GLU A 125 0.97 -18.84 5.62
C GLU A 125 1.30 -19.32 7.03
N ARG A 126 2.44 -18.89 7.60
CA ARG A 126 2.84 -19.23 8.97
C ARG A 126 2.11 -18.41 10.04
N ASN A 127 1.27 -17.48 9.65
CA ASN A 127 0.46 -16.63 10.53
C ASN A 127 1.30 -15.93 11.62
N HIS A 128 2.47 -15.37 11.24
CA HIS A 128 3.27 -14.57 12.17
C HIS A 128 2.50 -13.34 12.64
N ASP A 129 2.61 -12.99 13.93
CA ASP A 129 1.96 -11.82 14.54
C ASP A 129 2.65 -10.53 14.06
N MET A 130 2.34 -10.14 12.82
CA MET A 130 2.92 -8.98 12.15
C MET A 130 1.94 -8.37 11.15
N VAL A 131 2.09 -7.09 10.88
CA VAL A 131 1.41 -6.45 9.76
C VAL A 131 2.38 -6.16 8.62
N TYR A 132 2.03 -6.56 7.42
CA TYR A 132 2.73 -6.16 6.20
C TYR A 132 1.94 -5.07 5.48
N VAL A 133 2.57 -3.92 5.28
CA VAL A 133 1.99 -2.74 4.62
C VAL A 133 2.66 -2.55 3.27
N CYS A 134 1.90 -2.72 2.20
CA CYS A 134 2.34 -2.33 0.87
C CYS A 134 1.94 -0.87 0.60
N TYR A 135 2.92 0.02 0.37
CA TYR A 135 2.66 1.34 -0.20
C TYR A 135 2.71 1.24 -1.72
N ASP A 136 1.55 1.06 -2.33
CA ASP A 136 1.39 0.79 -3.75
C ASP A 136 1.37 2.07 -4.57
N ASN A 137 2.42 2.31 -5.33
CA ASN A 137 2.51 3.45 -6.27
C ASN A 137 2.53 3.01 -7.74
N GLY A 138 2.37 1.73 -8.01
CA GLY A 138 2.19 1.16 -9.34
C GLY A 138 3.45 1.08 -10.20
N ALA A 139 4.65 1.06 -9.61
CA ALA A 139 5.93 0.81 -10.31
C ALA A 139 7.10 0.64 -9.32
N TYR A 140 8.23 0.11 -9.78
CA TYR A 140 9.53 0.28 -9.11
C TYR A 140 9.98 1.75 -9.28
N MET A 141 9.50 2.64 -8.41
CA MET A 141 9.66 4.09 -8.59
C MET A 141 11.09 4.56 -8.38
N ASN A 142 11.75 4.06 -7.31
CA ASN A 142 13.08 4.55 -6.92
C ASN A 142 14.16 4.26 -7.96
N THR A 143 14.11 3.11 -8.60
CA THR A 143 15.11 2.66 -9.57
C THR A 143 14.91 3.25 -10.96
N GLY A 144 13.88 4.04 -11.18
CA GLY A 144 13.63 4.74 -12.44
C GLY A 144 12.31 4.39 -13.13
N ILE A 145 11.28 4.08 -12.34
CA ILE A 145 9.89 3.91 -12.81
C ILE A 145 9.74 2.68 -13.72
N GLN A 146 10.33 1.55 -13.36
CA GLN A 146 10.14 0.31 -14.07
C GLN A 146 8.77 -0.31 -13.75
N ARG A 147 8.25 -1.04 -14.71
CA ARG A 147 7.00 -1.79 -14.57
C ARG A 147 7.06 -2.78 -13.42
N SER A 148 6.04 -2.81 -12.56
CA SER A 148 5.73 -3.87 -11.61
C SER A 148 4.45 -4.62 -12.00
N SER A 149 4.11 -5.70 -11.29
CA SER A 149 2.80 -6.35 -11.45
C SER A 149 1.64 -5.47 -10.98
N ALA A 150 1.90 -4.48 -10.11
CA ALA A 150 0.92 -3.48 -9.69
C ALA A 150 0.68 -2.37 -10.71
N THR A 151 1.55 -2.20 -11.70
CA THR A 151 1.38 -1.19 -12.74
C THR A 151 0.05 -1.40 -13.48
N PRO A 152 -0.81 -0.37 -13.57
CA PRO A 152 -2.06 -0.47 -14.32
C PRO A 152 -1.85 -0.75 -15.80
N MET A 153 -2.84 -1.36 -16.43
CA MET A 153 -2.85 -1.55 -17.89
C MET A 153 -2.72 -0.21 -18.61
N TYR A 154 -1.91 -0.17 -19.65
CA TYR A 154 -1.57 0.99 -20.46
C TYR A 154 -0.85 2.12 -19.74
N ALA A 155 -0.39 1.95 -18.51
CA ALA A 155 0.48 2.92 -17.88
C ALA A 155 1.86 2.92 -18.53
N ASP A 156 2.35 4.13 -18.83
CA ASP A 156 3.70 4.37 -19.34
C ASP A 156 4.75 4.18 -18.23
N THR A 157 5.75 3.35 -18.48
CA THR A 157 6.91 3.15 -17.59
C THR A 157 8.20 3.01 -18.42
N THR A 158 9.36 3.05 -17.78
CA THR A 158 10.65 2.94 -18.49
C THR A 158 10.89 1.57 -19.12
N THR A 159 10.24 0.50 -18.62
CA THR A 159 10.36 -0.86 -19.16
C THR A 159 9.14 -1.32 -19.94
N THR A 160 8.06 -0.55 -19.96
CA THR A 160 6.92 -0.67 -20.88
C THR A 160 6.57 0.73 -21.40
N PRO A 161 7.44 1.31 -22.24
CA PRO A 161 7.28 2.68 -22.72
C PRO A 161 6.14 2.78 -23.73
N VAL A 162 5.54 3.97 -23.79
CA VAL A 162 4.58 4.34 -24.83
C VAL A 162 5.34 4.86 -26.06
N GLY A 163 4.96 4.38 -27.23
CA GLY A 163 5.58 4.77 -28.50
C GLY A 163 4.71 4.41 -29.70
N SER A 164 5.33 4.29 -30.88
CA SER A 164 4.64 3.86 -32.11
C SER A 164 4.16 2.42 -32.05
N GLU A 165 4.94 1.55 -31.36
CA GLU A 165 4.72 0.11 -31.31
C GLU A 165 4.08 -0.38 -30.00
N SER A 166 3.87 0.48 -29.03
CA SER A 166 3.40 0.10 -27.70
C SER A 166 2.56 1.20 -27.05
N ASP A 167 1.47 0.80 -26.42
CA ASP A 167 0.62 1.66 -25.61
C ASP A 167 0.90 1.52 -24.10
N GLY A 168 2.09 1.11 -23.72
CA GLY A 168 2.47 0.87 -22.33
C GLY A 168 2.24 -0.59 -21.89
N LYS A 169 1.98 -0.83 -20.62
CA LYS A 169 1.81 -2.19 -20.09
C LYS A 169 0.54 -2.86 -20.65
N ALA A 170 0.70 -3.98 -21.34
CA ALA A 170 -0.43 -4.70 -21.94
C ALA A 170 -1.26 -5.54 -20.96
N GLN A 171 -0.68 -5.97 -19.83
CA GLN A 171 -1.32 -6.87 -18.87
C GLN A 171 -2.12 -6.11 -17.82
N ASN A 172 -3.18 -6.73 -17.32
CA ASN A 172 -3.91 -6.25 -16.16
C ASN A 172 -3.00 -6.16 -14.92
N ARG A 173 -3.39 -5.30 -14.00
CA ARG A 173 -2.80 -5.21 -12.68
C ARG A 173 -3.09 -6.50 -11.88
N LYS A 174 -2.06 -7.07 -11.23
CA LYS A 174 -2.25 -8.17 -10.27
C LYS A 174 -3.12 -7.69 -9.09
N ASP A 175 -4.09 -8.46 -8.70
CA ASP A 175 -4.92 -8.18 -7.52
C ASP A 175 -4.31 -8.80 -6.27
N LEU A 176 -3.27 -8.17 -5.73
CA LEU A 176 -2.54 -8.72 -4.60
C LEU A 176 -3.40 -8.82 -3.34
N THR A 177 -4.31 -7.87 -3.12
CA THR A 177 -5.16 -7.88 -1.92
C THR A 177 -6.03 -9.13 -1.88
N GLN A 178 -6.62 -9.53 -3.01
CA GLN A 178 -7.37 -10.78 -3.12
C GLN A 178 -6.46 -12.03 -3.01
N VAL A 179 -5.26 -11.98 -3.59
CA VAL A 179 -4.28 -13.09 -3.47
C VAL A 179 -3.89 -13.31 -2.01
N ILE A 180 -3.68 -12.24 -1.24
CA ILE A 180 -3.36 -12.35 0.19
C ILE A 180 -4.59 -12.79 0.99
N ALA A 181 -5.79 -12.34 0.67
CA ALA A 181 -7.01 -12.82 1.31
C ALA A 181 -7.19 -14.35 1.17
N ALA A 182 -6.72 -14.93 0.07
CA ALA A 182 -6.74 -16.39 -0.14
C ALA A 182 -5.78 -17.19 0.78
N HIS A 183 -4.89 -16.51 1.54
CA HIS A 183 -4.11 -17.16 2.60
C HIS A 183 -4.92 -17.39 3.87
N ASN A 184 -6.16 -16.91 3.94
CA ASN A 184 -7.06 -17.03 5.09
C ASN A 184 -6.46 -16.47 6.39
N ILE A 185 -5.66 -15.42 6.30
CA ILE A 185 -5.12 -14.70 7.47
C ILE A 185 -6.24 -13.88 8.15
N PRO A 186 -6.10 -13.56 9.44
CA PRO A 186 -7.13 -12.88 10.21
C PRO A 186 -7.58 -11.53 9.63
N TYR A 187 -6.66 -10.74 9.04
CA TYR A 187 -6.99 -9.41 8.54
C TYR A 187 -6.28 -9.04 7.24
N VAL A 188 -7.07 -8.64 6.25
CA VAL A 188 -6.58 -8.08 4.98
C VAL A 188 -7.38 -6.84 4.64
N ALA A 189 -6.73 -5.75 4.22
CA ALA A 189 -7.47 -4.57 3.80
C ALA A 189 -6.81 -3.80 2.66
N GLN A 190 -7.65 -3.08 1.91
CA GLN A 190 -7.26 -2.15 0.87
C GLN A 190 -7.76 -0.75 1.23
N THR A 191 -6.89 0.27 1.12
CA THR A 191 -7.17 1.63 1.58
C THR A 191 -6.38 2.69 0.82
N THR A 192 -6.69 3.97 1.04
CA THR A 192 -5.95 5.15 0.56
C THR A 192 -6.32 6.41 1.37
N PHE A 193 -5.94 7.60 0.89
CA PHE A 193 -6.04 8.89 1.60
C PHE A 193 -7.37 9.61 1.36
N VAL A 194 -8.47 9.02 1.79
CA VAL A 194 -9.81 9.60 1.63
C VAL A 194 -10.50 9.77 2.99
N GLN A 195 -11.65 10.45 3.01
CA GLN A 195 -12.47 10.63 4.20
C GLN A 195 -11.70 11.20 5.41
N ASN A 196 -10.85 12.21 5.17
CA ASN A 196 -9.96 12.75 6.22
C ASN A 196 -9.10 11.65 6.87
N PHE A 197 -8.60 10.70 6.08
CA PHE A 197 -7.78 9.56 6.51
C PHE A 197 -8.50 8.54 7.43
N LYS A 198 -9.82 8.66 7.64
CA LYS A 198 -10.57 7.80 8.56
C LYS A 198 -10.43 6.32 8.21
N ASP A 199 -10.59 5.97 6.93
CA ASP A 199 -10.49 4.58 6.48
C ASP A 199 -9.10 4.01 6.73
N LEU A 200 -8.04 4.74 6.32
CA LEU A 200 -6.65 4.34 6.53
C LEU A 200 -6.31 4.16 8.01
N HIS A 201 -6.67 5.12 8.88
CA HIS A 201 -6.38 5.02 10.31
C HIS A 201 -7.10 3.85 10.98
N THR A 202 -8.38 3.68 10.68
CA THR A 202 -9.19 2.60 11.26
C THR A 202 -8.62 1.24 10.88
N LYS A 203 -8.26 1.06 9.60
CA LYS A 203 -7.66 -0.17 9.10
C LYS A 203 -6.25 -0.41 9.63
N SER A 204 -5.46 0.65 9.80
CA SER A 204 -4.12 0.56 10.38
C SER A 204 -4.16 0.10 11.83
N GLU A 205 -5.01 0.70 12.66
CA GLU A 205 -5.19 0.26 14.05
C GLU A 205 -5.66 -1.20 14.12
N LYS A 206 -6.68 -1.58 13.34
CA LYS A 206 -7.15 -2.96 13.26
C LYS A 206 -6.01 -3.92 12.87
N ALA A 207 -5.26 -3.61 11.81
CA ALA A 207 -4.18 -4.47 11.34
C ALA A 207 -3.08 -4.66 12.39
N ILE A 208 -2.67 -3.57 13.09
CA ILE A 208 -1.59 -3.60 14.09
C ILE A 208 -1.99 -4.40 15.33
N TYR A 209 -3.29 -4.42 15.68
CA TYR A 209 -3.80 -5.10 16.89
C TYR A 209 -4.54 -6.41 16.60
N THR A 210 -4.56 -6.85 15.35
CA THR A 210 -5.00 -8.21 15.00
C THR A 210 -3.97 -9.22 15.51
N GLU A 211 -4.41 -10.28 16.16
CA GLU A 211 -3.57 -11.42 16.54
C GLU A 211 -3.29 -12.27 15.29
N GLY A 212 -2.02 -12.49 14.98
CA GLY A 212 -1.57 -13.19 13.78
C GLY A 212 -1.26 -12.25 12.62
N ALA A 213 -1.26 -12.78 11.41
CA ALA A 213 -0.84 -12.05 10.23
C ALA A 213 -1.90 -11.05 9.76
N ALA A 214 -1.46 -9.84 9.43
CA ALA A 214 -2.30 -8.82 8.84
C ALA A 214 -1.62 -8.21 7.59
N PHE A 215 -2.42 -7.80 6.62
CA PHE A 215 -1.96 -7.17 5.39
C PHE A 215 -2.75 -5.91 5.05
N LEU A 216 -2.04 -4.81 4.79
CA LEU A 216 -2.60 -3.56 4.29
C LEU A 216 -2.05 -3.24 2.90
N ASN A 217 -2.92 -3.05 1.92
CA ASN A 217 -2.57 -2.51 0.62
C ASN A 217 -3.02 -1.05 0.54
N VAL A 218 -2.06 -0.12 0.58
CA VAL A 218 -2.31 1.32 0.62
C VAL A 218 -1.91 1.94 -0.71
N MET A 219 -2.89 2.38 -1.52
CA MET A 219 -2.55 3.17 -2.71
C MET A 219 -1.87 4.47 -2.28
N ALA A 220 -0.65 4.65 -2.77
CA ALA A 220 0.26 5.72 -2.39
C ALA A 220 0.78 6.45 -3.65
N PRO A 221 -0.02 7.34 -4.27
CA PRO A 221 0.34 7.99 -5.52
C PRO A 221 1.72 8.64 -5.50
N CYS A 222 2.48 8.46 -6.58
CA CYS A 222 3.81 9.05 -6.76
C CYS A 222 3.74 10.23 -7.74
N PRO A 223 3.95 11.49 -7.31
CA PRO A 223 3.83 12.64 -8.20
C PRO A 223 4.81 12.59 -9.38
N ARG A 224 5.98 12.00 -9.19
CA ARG A 224 7.00 11.82 -10.24
C ARG A 224 6.60 10.75 -11.26
N GLY A 225 6.26 9.56 -10.79
CA GLY A 225 5.94 8.43 -11.67
C GLY A 225 4.59 8.56 -12.36
N TRP A 226 3.59 9.11 -11.67
CA TRP A 226 2.27 9.33 -12.25
C TRP A 226 2.17 10.64 -13.03
N ARG A 227 3.09 11.59 -12.78
CA ARG A 227 3.18 12.88 -13.48
C ARG A 227 1.90 13.72 -13.31
N TYR A 228 1.52 13.98 -12.07
CA TYR A 228 0.42 14.87 -11.67
C TYR A 228 0.94 16.01 -10.79
N ASN A 229 0.14 17.06 -10.57
CA ASN A 229 0.50 18.16 -9.68
C ASN A 229 0.49 17.70 -8.22
N THR A 230 1.57 17.93 -7.51
CA THR A 230 1.77 17.44 -6.14
C THR A 230 0.61 17.74 -5.16
N PRO A 231 -0.04 18.94 -5.18
CA PRO A 231 -1.18 19.21 -4.30
C PRO A 231 -2.41 18.33 -4.55
N ASP A 232 -2.55 17.76 -5.74
CA ASP A 232 -3.77 17.05 -6.18
C ASP A 232 -3.85 15.61 -5.67
N ILE A 233 -2.91 15.17 -4.82
CA ILE A 233 -2.82 13.78 -4.35
C ILE A 233 -4.11 13.27 -3.70
N LEU A 234 -4.79 14.09 -2.89
CA LEU A 234 -6.04 13.68 -2.23
C LEU A 234 -7.19 13.55 -3.22
N GLU A 235 -7.25 14.44 -4.22
CA GLU A 235 -8.22 14.38 -5.30
C GLU A 235 -8.02 13.13 -6.15
N ILE A 236 -6.77 12.80 -6.52
CA ILE A 236 -6.44 11.56 -7.26
C ILE A 236 -6.84 10.32 -6.47
N CYS A 237 -6.62 10.31 -5.15
CA CYS A 237 -7.06 9.20 -4.31
C CYS A 237 -8.59 9.09 -4.29
N GLN A 238 -9.30 10.22 -4.21
CA GLN A 238 -10.77 10.23 -4.24
C GLN A 238 -11.29 9.74 -5.60
N LEU A 239 -10.73 10.20 -6.71
CA LEU A 239 -11.08 9.72 -8.06
C LEU A 239 -10.85 8.22 -8.22
N ALA A 240 -9.75 7.67 -7.69
CA ALA A 240 -9.50 6.23 -7.73
C ALA A 240 -10.58 5.43 -7.01
N VAL A 241 -11.11 5.95 -5.90
CA VAL A 241 -12.16 5.31 -5.12
C VAL A 241 -13.52 5.48 -5.78
N ASP A 242 -13.85 6.68 -6.27
CA ASP A 242 -15.14 6.98 -6.88
C ASP A 242 -15.33 6.33 -8.27
N THR A 243 -14.23 6.03 -8.98
CA THR A 243 -14.24 5.23 -10.22
C THR A 243 -14.25 3.72 -9.94
N CYS A 244 -14.14 3.28 -8.69
CA CYS A 244 -13.96 1.88 -8.28
C CYS A 244 -12.68 1.23 -8.85
N PHE A 245 -11.70 2.03 -9.30
CA PHE A 245 -10.37 1.52 -9.65
C PHE A 245 -9.63 1.01 -8.40
N TRP A 246 -9.83 1.68 -7.26
CA TRP A 246 -9.27 1.32 -5.97
C TRP A 246 -10.36 1.27 -4.90
N PRO A 247 -11.19 0.19 -4.86
CA PRO A 247 -12.25 0.09 -3.86
C PRO A 247 -11.68 -0.02 -2.45
N LEU A 248 -12.42 0.53 -1.48
CA LEU A 248 -12.10 0.40 -0.07
C LEU A 248 -12.84 -0.80 0.50
N PHE A 249 -12.08 -1.80 0.94
CA PHE A 249 -12.65 -3.01 1.56
C PHE A 249 -11.70 -3.61 2.58
N GLU A 250 -12.23 -4.48 3.40
CA GLU A 250 -11.48 -5.32 4.33
C GLU A 250 -12.02 -6.75 4.33
N VAL A 251 -11.17 -7.70 4.66
CA VAL A 251 -11.52 -9.11 4.88
C VAL A 251 -11.10 -9.45 6.30
N ILE A 252 -12.07 -9.81 7.13
CA ILE A 252 -11.88 -10.14 8.54
C ILE A 252 -12.33 -11.58 8.75
N ASP A 253 -11.42 -12.46 9.10
CA ASP A 253 -11.70 -13.90 9.28
C ASP A 253 -12.50 -14.48 8.09
N GLY A 254 -12.07 -14.16 6.88
CA GLY A 254 -12.70 -14.61 5.63
C GLY A 254 -13.97 -13.86 5.21
N LYS A 255 -14.48 -12.93 6.02
CA LYS A 255 -15.67 -12.12 5.69
C LYS A 255 -15.28 -10.84 4.96
N TRP A 256 -15.81 -10.66 3.76
CA TRP A 256 -15.58 -9.50 2.92
C TRP A 256 -16.51 -8.35 3.29
N ILE A 257 -15.96 -7.17 3.47
CA ILE A 257 -16.69 -5.95 3.87
C ILE A 257 -16.26 -4.82 2.96
N VAL A 258 -17.17 -4.30 2.14
CA VAL A 258 -16.96 -3.08 1.35
C VAL A 258 -17.22 -1.87 2.25
N ASN A 259 -16.18 -1.06 2.48
CA ASN A 259 -16.26 0.08 3.40
C ASN A 259 -16.80 1.35 2.76
N TYR A 260 -16.77 1.42 1.43
CA TYR A 260 -17.26 2.57 0.68
C TYR A 260 -17.86 2.15 -0.66
N VAL A 261 -19.08 2.57 -0.89
CA VAL A 261 -19.76 2.46 -2.19
C VAL A 261 -20.06 3.88 -2.67
N PRO A 262 -19.53 4.30 -3.83
CA PRO A 262 -19.76 5.65 -4.33
C PRO A 262 -21.25 5.84 -4.65
N LYS A 263 -21.82 6.99 -4.26
CA LYS A 263 -23.22 7.34 -4.57
C LYS A 263 -23.49 7.37 -6.09
N LYS A 264 -22.47 7.79 -6.85
CA LYS A 264 -22.44 7.75 -8.29
C LYS A 264 -21.05 7.28 -8.71
N LYS A 265 -20.96 6.13 -9.34
CA LYS A 265 -19.71 5.65 -9.90
C LYS A 265 -19.28 6.58 -11.05
N LEU A 266 -18.07 7.10 -10.95
CA LEU A 266 -17.47 7.92 -12.00
C LEU A 266 -16.87 7.06 -13.12
N PRO A 267 -16.77 7.56 -14.36
CA PRO A 267 -16.06 6.88 -15.43
C PRO A 267 -14.56 6.82 -15.10
N ILE A 268 -13.89 5.76 -15.55
CA ILE A 268 -12.45 5.57 -15.29
C ILE A 268 -11.58 6.69 -15.85
N GLU A 269 -12.06 7.36 -16.89
CA GLU A 269 -11.39 8.51 -17.51
C GLU A 269 -11.06 9.61 -16.51
N ASP A 270 -11.93 9.87 -15.54
CA ASP A 270 -11.75 10.92 -14.54
C ASP A 270 -10.50 10.64 -13.67
N PHE A 271 -10.25 9.37 -13.36
CA PHE A 271 -9.03 8.97 -12.65
C PHE A 271 -7.79 8.97 -13.55
N LEU A 272 -7.91 8.58 -14.82
CA LEU A 272 -6.75 8.47 -15.72
C LEU A 272 -6.26 9.84 -16.20
N ARG A 273 -7.18 10.78 -16.49
CA ARG A 273 -6.90 12.06 -17.15
C ARG A 273 -5.89 12.95 -16.43
N PRO A 274 -5.91 13.12 -15.09
CA PRO A 274 -4.95 13.97 -14.40
C PRO A 274 -3.53 13.35 -14.33
N GLN A 275 -3.32 12.12 -14.80
CA GLN A 275 -2.06 11.40 -14.71
C GLN A 275 -1.29 11.38 -16.02
N GLY A 276 -0.13 12.01 -16.08
CA GLY A 276 0.68 12.08 -17.30
C GLY A 276 1.12 10.72 -17.85
N ARG A 277 1.17 9.66 -17.00
CA ARG A 277 1.46 8.28 -17.44
C ARG A 277 0.38 7.67 -18.36
N PHE A 278 -0.81 8.30 -18.45
CA PHE A 278 -1.91 7.90 -19.33
C PHE A 278 -2.24 8.93 -20.42
N LYS A 279 -1.44 10.01 -20.55
CA LYS A 279 -1.69 11.09 -21.50
C LYS A 279 -1.91 10.61 -22.95
N HIS A 280 -1.26 9.54 -23.35
CA HIS A 280 -1.37 8.96 -24.70
C HIS A 280 -2.76 8.36 -24.98
N LEU A 281 -3.50 7.91 -23.95
CA LEU A 281 -4.84 7.33 -24.11
C LEU A 281 -5.90 8.37 -24.53
N PHE A 282 -5.60 9.65 -24.34
CA PHE A 282 -6.50 10.76 -24.70
C PHE A 282 -6.20 11.36 -26.07
N LYS A 283 -5.43 10.65 -26.90
CA LYS A 283 -5.24 10.95 -28.31
C LYS A 283 -6.34 10.32 -29.16
N PRO A 284 -6.72 10.93 -30.33
CA PRO A 284 -7.69 10.31 -31.22
C PRO A 284 -7.35 8.86 -31.60
N GLY A 285 -8.35 7.98 -31.62
CA GLY A 285 -8.20 6.56 -31.96
C GLY A 285 -7.73 5.65 -30.82
N LYS A 286 -7.74 6.13 -29.55
CA LYS A 286 -7.36 5.34 -28.36
C LYS A 286 -8.54 5.04 -27.42
N GLU A 287 -9.76 5.37 -27.83
CA GLU A 287 -10.99 5.24 -27.03
C GLU A 287 -11.24 3.80 -26.60
N GLU A 288 -10.93 2.82 -27.46
CA GLU A 288 -11.06 1.40 -27.17
C GLU A 288 -10.17 0.97 -25.99
N LEU A 289 -8.96 1.54 -25.84
CA LEU A 289 -8.05 1.22 -24.74
C LEU A 289 -8.64 1.66 -23.38
N ILE A 290 -9.26 2.85 -23.36
CA ILE A 290 -9.95 3.35 -22.16
C ILE A 290 -11.17 2.45 -21.85
N ALA A 291 -11.95 2.08 -22.86
CA ALA A 291 -13.08 1.17 -22.70
C ALA A 291 -12.67 -0.19 -22.11
N ARG A 292 -11.51 -0.73 -22.51
CA ARG A 292 -10.96 -1.97 -21.93
C ARG A 292 -10.59 -1.82 -20.47
N ILE A 293 -9.99 -0.68 -20.05
CA ILE A 293 -9.72 -0.41 -18.63
C ILE A 293 -11.03 -0.31 -17.85
N GLN A 294 -12.03 0.40 -18.41
CA GLN A 294 -13.36 0.53 -17.79
C GLN A 294 -14.00 -0.83 -17.57
N ALA A 295 -14.03 -1.68 -18.59
CA ALA A 295 -14.60 -3.02 -18.50
C ALA A 295 -13.94 -3.90 -17.42
N GLU A 296 -12.61 -3.81 -17.29
CA GLU A 296 -11.89 -4.56 -16.25
C GLU A 296 -12.20 -4.02 -14.83
N VAL A 297 -12.30 -2.68 -14.69
CA VAL A 297 -12.70 -2.07 -13.40
C VAL A 297 -14.12 -2.48 -13.03
N ASP A 298 -15.05 -2.46 -13.98
CA ASP A 298 -16.45 -2.85 -13.76
C ASP A 298 -16.53 -4.32 -13.33
N ARG A 299 -15.86 -5.21 -14.04
CA ARG A 299 -15.81 -6.64 -13.73
C ARG A 299 -15.28 -6.90 -12.30
N LYS A 300 -14.17 -6.26 -11.92
CA LYS A 300 -13.58 -6.41 -10.57
C LYS A 300 -14.47 -5.84 -9.47
N TRP A 301 -15.13 -4.73 -9.74
CA TRP A 301 -16.07 -4.14 -8.80
C TRP A 301 -17.27 -5.05 -8.53
N GLU A 302 -17.87 -5.61 -9.57
CA GLU A 302 -18.95 -6.59 -9.48
C GLU A 302 -18.53 -7.85 -8.72
N GLU A 303 -17.33 -8.38 -9.02
CA GLU A 303 -16.75 -9.52 -8.31
C GLU A 303 -16.60 -9.22 -6.81
N LEU A 304 -16.08 -8.05 -6.43
CA LEU A 304 -15.94 -7.64 -5.04
C LEU A 304 -17.31 -7.55 -4.34
N LEU A 305 -18.29 -6.92 -4.98
CA LEU A 305 -19.65 -6.83 -4.44
C LEU A 305 -20.30 -8.20 -4.25
N SER A 306 -20.01 -9.15 -5.13
CA SER A 306 -20.52 -10.52 -4.99
C SER A 306 -19.94 -11.28 -3.80
N LYS A 307 -18.68 -11.01 -3.44
CA LYS A 307 -18.00 -11.60 -2.28
C LYS A 307 -18.44 -10.97 -0.94
N ALA A 308 -18.93 -9.74 -0.98
CA ALA A 308 -19.35 -9.00 0.22
C ALA A 308 -20.84 -9.20 0.59
N LYS A 309 -21.56 -10.01 -0.17
CA LYS A 309 -22.95 -10.42 0.11
C LYS A 309 -22.97 -11.61 1.07
#